data_a73b813c328ba1c896397032b9ba8dc4
#
_entry.id   a73b813c328ba1c896397032b9ba8dc4
#
_cell.length_a   1.000
_cell.length_b   1.000
_cell.length_c   1.000
_cell.angle_alpha   90.00
_cell.angle_beta   90.00
_cell.angle_gamma   90.00
#
_symmetry.space_group_name_H-M   'P 1'
#
loop_
_entity.id
_entity.type
_entity.pdbx_description
1 polymer ?
#
loop_
_entity_poly.entity_id
_entity_poly.type
_entity_poly.pdbx_seq_one_letter_code
_entity_poly.pdbx_strand_id
1 'polypeptide(L)'
;MMKDKVKVIIFDADDTLWDNQTYFDRAEEVFTEELKEYGTAEELSEELYKTESANMPILGYGAKSLLRLPATPFPGVVKTLDALEKTGRYRLILMTKGDMLDQQDKIKRSGLDKYFYRVIVVTKKASRNILTSAMWNLSHLLS
;
A
#
# COMPACT_ATOMS: atom_id res chain seq x y z
N MET A 1 -1.53 0.26 37.24
CA MET A 1 -2.33 -0.59 36.35
C MET A 1 -2.09 -0.16 34.90
N MET A 2 -1.82 -1.11 34.03
CA MET A 2 -1.52 -0.85 32.60
C MET A 2 -2.76 -0.49 31.76
N LYS A 3 -3.81 -0.01 32.39
CA LYS A 3 -5.11 0.23 31.73
C LYS A 3 -5.15 1.38 30.72
N ASP A 4 -4.17 2.26 30.74
CA ASP A 4 -4.28 3.53 30.01
C ASP A 4 -3.17 3.77 28.97
N LYS A 5 -2.36 2.76 28.66
CA LYS A 5 -1.39 2.91 27.57
C LYS A 5 -2.12 2.73 26.24
N VAL A 6 -2.23 3.83 25.51
CA VAL A 6 -2.67 3.80 24.12
C VAL A 6 -1.74 2.85 23.35
N LYS A 7 -2.30 1.80 22.81
CA LYS A 7 -1.58 0.90 21.92
C LYS A 7 -1.72 1.40 20.49
N VAL A 8 -0.67 1.24 19.75
CA VAL A 8 -0.62 1.59 18.34
C VAL A 8 -0.68 0.31 17.53
N ILE A 9 -1.56 0.28 16.54
CA ILE A 9 -1.60 -0.80 15.54
C ILE A 9 -1.26 -0.17 14.19
N ILE A 10 -0.29 -0.75 13.53
CA ILE A 10 0.17 -0.32 12.22
C ILE A 10 -0.30 -1.33 11.18
N PHE A 11 -1.01 -0.83 10.17
CA PHE A 11 -1.48 -1.63 9.04
C PHE A 11 -0.68 -1.32 7.79
N ASP A 12 -0.38 -2.34 7.02
CA ASP A 12 -0.03 -2.22 5.61
C ASP A 12 -1.29 -2.02 4.77
N ALA A 13 -1.17 -1.47 3.58
CA ALA A 13 -2.29 -1.14 2.71
C ALA A 13 -2.51 -2.17 1.59
N ASP A 14 -1.67 -2.12 0.55
CA ASP A 14 -1.83 -2.96 -0.63
C ASP A 14 -1.73 -4.45 -0.27
N ASP A 15 -2.70 -5.25 -0.74
CA ASP A 15 -2.82 -6.68 -0.46
C ASP A 15 -3.03 -7.05 1.02
N THR A 16 -3.27 -6.07 1.86
CA THR A 16 -3.65 -6.22 3.27
C THR A 16 -5.05 -5.71 3.53
N LEU A 17 -5.35 -4.49 3.11
CA LEU A 17 -6.67 -3.86 3.27
C LEU A 17 -7.51 -3.94 2.01
N TRP A 18 -6.89 -3.93 0.85
CA TRP A 18 -7.50 -4.09 -0.46
C TRP A 18 -6.59 -4.86 -1.40
N ASP A 19 -7.17 -5.39 -2.46
CA ASP A 19 -6.44 -6.13 -3.48
C ASP A 19 -5.66 -5.17 -4.39
N ASN A 20 -4.42 -5.47 -4.62
CA ASN A 20 -3.55 -4.76 -5.54
C ASN A 20 -2.88 -5.73 -6.53
N GLN A 21 -2.40 -6.88 -6.05
CA GLN A 21 -1.66 -7.85 -6.85
C GLN A 21 -2.49 -8.44 -7.99
N THR A 22 -3.73 -8.83 -7.73
CA THR A 22 -4.62 -9.42 -8.75
C THR A 22 -4.83 -8.48 -9.93
N TYR A 23 -4.92 -7.18 -9.69
CA TYR A 23 -5.06 -6.19 -10.77
C TYR A 23 -3.80 -6.07 -11.62
N PHE A 24 -2.63 -6.16 -11.01
CA PHE A 24 -1.37 -6.18 -11.75
C PHE A 24 -1.21 -7.46 -12.58
N ASP A 25 -1.51 -8.62 -11.99
CA ASP A 25 -1.46 -9.90 -12.69
C ASP A 25 -2.38 -9.88 -13.91
N ARG A 26 -3.58 -9.36 -13.76
CA ARG A 26 -4.54 -9.23 -14.87
C ARG A 26 -4.07 -8.24 -15.94
N ALA A 27 -3.48 -7.12 -15.54
CA ALA A 27 -2.90 -6.17 -16.48
C ALA A 27 -1.76 -6.79 -17.28
N GLU A 28 -0.93 -7.60 -16.64
CA GLU A 28 0.15 -8.35 -17.27
C GLU A 28 -0.38 -9.40 -18.24
N GLU A 29 -1.43 -10.13 -17.88
CA GLU A 29 -2.11 -11.07 -18.80
C GLU A 29 -2.62 -10.38 -20.06
N VAL A 30 -3.30 -9.23 -19.90
CA VAL A 30 -3.77 -8.43 -21.04
C VAL A 30 -2.60 -7.96 -21.91
N PHE A 31 -1.54 -7.47 -21.28
CA PHE A 31 -0.34 -7.01 -21.97
C PHE A 31 0.30 -8.13 -22.80
N THR A 32 0.48 -9.31 -22.22
CA THR A 32 1.08 -10.45 -22.91
C THR A 32 0.19 -10.99 -24.04
N GLU A 33 -1.13 -10.95 -23.86
CA GLU A 33 -2.07 -11.36 -24.92
C GLU A 33 -2.08 -10.39 -26.10
N GLU A 34 -2.08 -9.09 -25.83
CA GLU A 34 -2.04 -8.05 -26.89
C GLU A 34 -0.74 -8.09 -27.70
N LEU A 35 0.35 -8.51 -27.09
CA LEU A 35 1.68 -8.55 -27.71
C LEU A 35 2.13 -9.96 -28.10
N LYS A 36 1.25 -10.95 -28.07
CA LYS A 36 1.61 -12.36 -28.35
C LYS A 36 2.31 -12.62 -29.69
N GLU A 37 2.15 -11.73 -30.66
CA GLU A 37 2.84 -11.81 -31.96
C GLU A 37 4.34 -11.49 -31.86
N TYR A 38 4.77 -10.83 -30.78
CA TYR A 38 6.14 -10.37 -30.61
C TYR A 38 6.98 -11.26 -29.69
N GLY A 39 6.38 -12.21 -29.01
CA GLY A 39 7.07 -13.13 -28.10
C GLY A 39 6.11 -14.00 -27.30
N THR A 40 6.70 -14.92 -26.54
CA THR A 40 5.93 -15.72 -25.58
C THR A 40 5.49 -14.89 -24.39
N ALA A 41 4.48 -15.36 -23.65
CA ALA A 41 4.04 -14.69 -22.44
C ALA A 41 5.18 -14.51 -21.42
N GLU A 42 6.04 -15.51 -21.28
CA GLU A 42 7.21 -15.49 -20.38
C GLU A 42 8.23 -14.43 -20.79
N GLU A 43 8.57 -14.38 -22.09
CA GLU A 43 9.49 -13.38 -22.63
C GLU A 43 8.95 -11.95 -22.47
N LEU A 44 7.68 -11.75 -22.76
CA LEU A 44 7.01 -10.45 -22.62
C LEU A 44 6.91 -10.00 -21.16
N SER A 45 6.60 -10.92 -20.26
CA SER A 45 6.57 -10.62 -18.81
C SER A 45 7.95 -10.25 -18.29
N GLU A 46 9.00 -10.95 -18.74
CA GLU A 46 10.38 -10.63 -18.37
C GLU A 46 10.80 -9.25 -18.86
N GLU A 47 10.50 -8.91 -20.12
CA GLU A 47 10.80 -7.60 -20.69
C GLU A 47 10.00 -6.47 -20.01
N LEU A 48 8.74 -6.71 -19.69
CA LEU A 48 7.91 -5.78 -18.91
C LEU A 48 8.54 -5.50 -17.54
N TYR A 49 8.93 -6.56 -16.82
CA TYR A 49 9.58 -6.45 -15.53
C TYR A 49 10.90 -5.67 -15.60
N LYS A 50 11.73 -5.97 -16.58
CA LYS A 50 13.00 -5.25 -16.81
C LYS A 50 12.76 -3.75 -17.07
N THR A 51 11.78 -3.44 -17.92
CA THR A 51 11.42 -2.06 -18.27
C THR A 51 10.89 -1.31 -17.06
N GLU A 52 9.98 -1.90 -16.30
CA GLU A 52 9.46 -1.31 -15.07
C GLU A 52 10.56 -1.09 -14.05
N SER A 53 11.44 -2.07 -13.86
CA SER A 53 12.54 -1.98 -12.90
C SER A 53 13.57 -0.91 -13.29
N ALA A 54 13.86 -0.77 -14.59
CA ALA A 54 14.76 0.27 -15.10
C ALA A 54 14.16 1.67 -14.95
N ASN A 55 12.85 1.82 -15.17
CA ASN A 55 12.15 3.10 -15.09
C ASN A 55 11.82 3.52 -13.65
N MET A 56 11.73 2.60 -12.72
CA MET A 56 11.39 2.89 -11.33
C MET A 56 12.31 3.93 -10.67
N PRO A 57 13.66 3.90 -10.83
CA PRO A 57 14.53 4.92 -10.27
C PRO A 57 14.33 6.31 -10.88
N ILE A 58 13.81 6.39 -12.11
CA ILE A 58 13.62 7.63 -12.88
C ILE A 58 12.24 8.21 -12.62
N LEU A 59 11.21 7.39 -12.81
CA LEU A 59 9.79 7.78 -12.76
C LEU A 59 9.15 7.54 -11.39
N GLY A 60 9.81 6.77 -10.53
CA GLY A 60 9.22 6.35 -9.27
C GLY A 60 7.98 5.50 -9.49
N TYR A 61 7.05 5.57 -8.55
CA TYR A 61 5.77 4.87 -8.65
C TYR A 61 4.73 5.60 -9.51
N GLY A 62 5.04 6.79 -10.03
CA GLY A 62 4.11 7.63 -10.75
C GLY A 62 3.49 6.99 -12.00
N ALA A 63 4.24 6.14 -12.70
CA ALA A 63 3.74 5.41 -13.86
C ALA A 63 2.59 4.44 -13.49
N LYS A 64 2.63 3.85 -12.30
CA LYS A 64 1.58 2.95 -11.79
C LYS A 64 0.35 3.71 -11.31
N SER A 65 0.49 4.95 -10.87
CA SER A 65 -0.63 5.79 -10.45
C SER A 65 -1.59 6.15 -11.58
N LEU A 66 -1.13 6.09 -12.82
CA LEU A 66 -1.96 6.31 -14.00
C LEU A 66 -3.05 5.25 -14.19
N LEU A 67 -2.85 4.06 -13.64
CA LEU A 67 -3.81 2.95 -13.75
C LEU A 67 -5.05 3.13 -12.89
N ARG A 68 -5.00 4.01 -11.90
CA ARG A 68 -6.09 4.29 -10.95
C ARG A 68 -6.86 3.03 -10.53
N LEU A 69 -6.14 2.09 -9.96
CA LEU A 69 -6.67 0.80 -9.54
C LEU A 69 -7.75 0.96 -8.46
N PRO A 70 -8.77 0.09 -8.45
CA PRO A 70 -9.74 0.07 -7.37
C PRO A 70 -9.08 -0.12 -6.01
N ALA A 71 -9.65 0.52 -4.99
CA ALA A 71 -9.22 0.38 -3.60
C ALA A 71 -10.41 -0.04 -2.73
N THR A 72 -11.10 -1.10 -3.14
CA THR A 72 -12.23 -1.67 -2.40
C THR A 72 -11.70 -2.52 -1.26
N PRO A 73 -12.05 -2.23 -0.01
CA PRO A 73 -11.59 -3.02 1.13
C PRO A 73 -11.97 -4.50 1.00
N PHE A 74 -11.09 -5.38 1.44
CA PHE A 74 -11.42 -6.80 1.56
C PHE A 74 -12.61 -7.01 2.50
N PRO A 75 -13.39 -8.09 2.32
CA PRO A 75 -14.46 -8.44 3.26
C PRO A 75 -13.96 -8.51 4.71
N GLY A 76 -14.68 -7.89 5.61
CA GLY A 76 -14.33 -7.85 7.04
C GLY A 76 -13.37 -6.74 7.47
N VAL A 77 -12.70 -6.03 6.55
CA VAL A 77 -11.79 -4.95 6.90
C VAL A 77 -12.51 -3.80 7.60
N VAL A 78 -13.58 -3.28 7.00
CA VAL A 78 -14.35 -2.18 7.59
C VAL A 78 -14.90 -2.57 8.96
N LYS A 79 -15.45 -3.76 9.08
CA LYS A 79 -15.98 -4.28 10.35
C LYS A 79 -14.90 -4.37 11.42
N THR A 80 -13.71 -4.83 11.07
CA THR A 80 -12.59 -4.97 11.99
C THR A 80 -12.06 -3.61 12.44
N LEU A 81 -11.86 -2.67 11.51
CA LEU A 81 -11.40 -1.31 11.85
C LEU A 81 -12.42 -0.57 12.70
N ASP A 82 -13.69 -0.71 12.39
CA ASP A 82 -14.79 -0.13 13.16
C ASP A 82 -14.84 -0.69 14.60
N ALA A 83 -14.65 -1.99 14.75
CA ALA A 83 -14.59 -2.62 16.07
C ALA A 83 -13.37 -2.13 16.88
N LEU A 84 -12.20 -1.99 16.26
CA LEU A 84 -11.00 -1.47 16.91
C LEU A 84 -11.16 -0.01 17.32
N GLU A 85 -11.77 0.81 16.49
CA GLU A 85 -12.05 2.21 16.79
C GLU A 85 -12.99 2.34 18.00
N LYS A 86 -14.04 1.55 18.05
CA LYS A 86 -15.02 1.56 19.14
C LYS A 86 -14.44 1.18 20.50
N THR A 87 -13.34 0.42 20.54
CA THR A 87 -12.67 0.10 21.80
C THR A 87 -12.05 1.32 22.47
N GLY A 88 -11.71 2.37 21.71
CA GLY A 88 -10.98 3.52 22.19
C GLY A 88 -9.57 3.24 22.74
N ARG A 89 -9.06 2.02 22.54
CA ARG A 89 -7.79 1.56 23.10
C ARG A 89 -6.61 1.72 22.15
N TYR A 90 -6.89 1.86 20.85
CA TYR A 90 -5.86 1.78 19.82
C TYR A 90 -5.85 3.05 18.97
N ARG A 91 -4.66 3.52 18.66
CA ARG A 91 -4.44 4.42 17.53
C ARG A 91 -4.04 3.59 16.33
N LEU A 92 -4.79 3.75 15.23
CA LEU A 92 -4.54 3.03 14.01
C LEU A 92 -3.68 3.89 13.09
N ILE A 93 -2.62 3.31 12.59
CA ILE A 93 -1.70 3.97 11.65
C ILE A 93 -1.62 3.11 10.40
N LEU A 94 -1.70 3.74 9.25
CA LEU A 94 -1.45 3.12 7.97
C LEU A 94 -0.02 3.44 7.54
N MET A 95 0.76 2.41 7.29
CA MET A 95 2.11 2.55 6.75
C MET A 95 2.22 1.76 5.46
N THR A 96 2.46 2.45 4.37
CA THR A 96 2.50 1.84 3.04
C THR A 96 3.69 2.36 2.25
N LYS A 97 4.11 1.59 1.27
CA LYS A 97 5.17 1.93 0.35
C LYS A 97 4.59 2.32 -1.00
N GLY A 98 5.09 3.39 -1.59
CA GLY A 98 4.64 3.79 -2.91
C GLY A 98 4.78 5.28 -3.18
N ASP A 99 4.04 5.74 -4.16
CA ASP A 99 3.86 7.16 -4.44
C ASP A 99 2.86 7.78 -3.45
N MET A 100 3.21 8.94 -2.91
CA MET A 100 2.39 9.58 -1.87
C MET A 100 1.00 9.95 -2.38
N LEU A 101 0.91 10.53 -3.56
CA LEU A 101 -0.37 10.99 -4.11
C LEU A 101 -1.27 9.81 -4.48
N ASP A 102 -0.69 8.77 -5.07
CA ASP A 102 -1.42 7.55 -5.41
C ASP A 102 -1.96 6.85 -4.16
N GLN A 103 -1.14 6.67 -3.13
CA GLN A 103 -1.56 6.03 -1.89
C GLN A 103 -2.61 6.86 -1.14
N GLN A 104 -2.47 8.17 -1.10
CA GLN A 104 -3.47 9.05 -0.49
C GLN A 104 -4.81 8.98 -1.24
N ASP A 105 -4.78 8.95 -2.57
CA ASP A 105 -5.98 8.81 -3.39
C ASP A 105 -6.67 7.46 -3.14
N LYS A 106 -5.92 6.35 -3.11
CA LYS A 106 -6.44 5.02 -2.79
C LYS A 106 -7.10 4.97 -1.41
N ILE A 107 -6.45 5.53 -0.41
CA ILE A 107 -6.96 5.55 0.96
C ILE A 107 -8.29 6.30 1.03
N LYS A 108 -8.40 7.44 0.37
CA LYS A 108 -9.65 8.20 0.29
C LYS A 108 -10.75 7.44 -0.45
N ARG A 109 -10.42 6.84 -1.59
CA ARG A 109 -11.37 6.06 -2.39
C ARG A 109 -11.84 4.79 -1.67
N SER A 110 -11.00 4.21 -0.82
CA SER A 110 -11.36 3.06 0.00
C SER A 110 -12.38 3.39 1.10
N GLY A 111 -12.52 4.66 1.47
CA GLY A 111 -13.33 5.11 2.58
C GLY A 111 -12.72 4.78 3.97
N LEU A 112 -11.48 4.31 4.01
CA LEU A 112 -10.82 3.90 5.25
C LEU A 112 -10.01 5.01 5.92
N ASP A 113 -9.83 6.17 5.29
CA ASP A 113 -9.05 7.30 5.79
C ASP A 113 -9.49 7.76 7.20
N LYS A 114 -10.77 7.72 7.47
CA LYS A 114 -11.36 8.11 8.76
C LYS A 114 -10.91 7.26 9.95
N TYR A 115 -10.44 6.02 9.72
CA TYR A 115 -10.00 5.12 10.79
C TYR A 115 -8.57 5.36 11.24
N PHE A 116 -7.75 6.02 10.41
CA PHE A 116 -6.33 6.15 10.67
C PHE A 116 -5.99 7.51 11.28
N TYR A 117 -5.35 7.45 12.44
CA TYR A 117 -4.79 8.62 13.11
C TYR A 117 -3.70 9.29 12.26
N ARG A 118 -2.92 8.46 11.57
CA ARG A 118 -1.84 8.92 10.70
C ARG A 118 -1.64 7.96 9.54
N VAL A 119 -1.31 8.51 8.37
CA VAL A 119 -0.92 7.76 7.18
C VAL A 119 0.54 8.10 6.88
N ILE A 120 1.37 7.07 6.77
CA ILE A 120 2.79 7.19 6.47
C ILE A 120 3.06 6.49 5.14
N VAL A 121 3.51 7.26 4.16
CA VAL A 121 3.92 6.72 2.87
C VAL A 121 5.43 6.75 2.80
N VAL A 122 6.05 5.58 2.60
CA VAL A 122 7.50 5.42 2.43
C VAL A 122 7.83 5.22 0.97
N THR A 123 8.78 6.00 0.49
CA THR A 123 9.28 5.85 -0.87
C THR A 123 10.30 4.72 -0.96
N LYS A 124 10.57 4.22 -2.17
CA LYS A 124 11.49 3.10 -2.41
C LYS A 124 12.91 3.31 -1.85
N LYS A 125 13.34 4.57 -1.71
CA LYS A 125 14.66 4.92 -1.18
C LYS A 125 14.78 4.75 0.34
N ALA A 126 13.67 4.52 1.04
CA ALA A 126 13.69 4.28 2.46
C ALA A 126 14.25 2.88 2.74
N SER A 127 15.42 2.81 3.35
CA SER A 127 16.00 1.55 3.84
C SER A 127 15.15 0.99 4.99
N ARG A 128 15.33 -0.31 5.30
CA ARG A 128 14.76 -0.94 6.51
C ARG A 128 15.00 -0.08 7.75
N ASN A 129 16.15 0.54 7.84
CA ASN A 129 16.55 1.38 8.98
C ASN A 129 15.66 2.63 9.12
N ILE A 130 15.21 3.21 8.02
CA ILE A 130 14.30 4.37 8.06
C ILE A 130 12.90 3.95 8.52
N LEU A 131 12.41 2.78 8.09
CA LEU A 131 11.14 2.23 8.57
C LEU A 131 11.19 1.96 10.07
N THR A 132 12.26 1.31 10.53
CA THR A 132 12.49 1.02 11.96
C THR A 132 12.61 2.33 12.75
N SER A 133 13.33 3.31 12.25
CA SER A 133 13.47 4.62 12.88
C SER A 133 12.15 5.39 12.92
N ALA A 134 11.35 5.35 11.85
CA ALA A 134 10.04 5.97 11.82
C ALA A 134 9.08 5.30 12.82
N MET A 135 9.11 3.99 12.91
CA MET A 135 8.33 3.24 13.92
C MET A 135 8.78 3.54 15.34
N TRP A 136 10.07 3.63 15.57
CA TRP A 136 10.65 4.03 16.86
C TRP A 136 10.23 5.44 17.28
N ASN A 137 10.35 6.41 16.38
CA ASN A 137 9.94 7.78 16.64
C ASN A 137 8.43 7.89 16.91
N LEU A 138 7.61 7.13 16.20
CA LEU A 138 6.17 7.07 16.45
C LEU A 138 5.84 6.49 17.82
N SER A 139 6.53 5.42 18.22
CA SER A 139 6.31 4.82 19.54
C SER A 139 6.67 5.78 20.67
N HIS A 140 7.67 6.65 20.48
CA HIS A 140 8.09 7.67 21.44
C HIS A 140 7.17 8.90 21.45
N LEU A 141 6.65 9.31 20.30
CA LEU A 141 5.71 10.43 20.21
C LEU A 141 4.33 10.10 20.77
N LEU A 142 3.99 8.81 20.84
CA LEU A 142 2.70 8.33 21.30
C LEU A 142 2.73 7.76 22.73
N SER A 143 3.91 7.70 23.30
CA SER A 143 4.11 7.38 24.71
C SER A 143 4.03 8.62 25.59
#